data_ca36a24a251545144b44bd275e33a9d3
#
_entry.id   ca36a24a251545144b44bd275e33a9d3
#
_cell.length_a   1.000
_cell.length_b   1.000
_cell.length_c   1.000
_cell.angle_alpha   90.00
_cell.angle_beta   90.00
_cell.angle_gamma   90.00
#
_symmetry.space_group_name_H-M   'P 1'
#
loop_
_entity.id
_entity.type
_entity.pdbx_description
1 polymer ?
#
loop_
_entity_poly.entity_id
_entity_poly.type
_entity_poly.pdbx_seq_one_letter_code
_entity_poly.pdbx_strand_id
1 'polypeptide(L)'
;TNITYQWRKDGVSLAGETNSTLTIQDANGSDSGQYSVAVSNEHGSVISQPATLVVQVPPVIVLQPIGQEAVKGNNVKLTVRGQGGENLIYTWKKNGVDQGHGIQITEHLQQFDSIHRKWLKNAQGNWCFINPQGQLFQNGKPYHVGVEFWTNPAGLIGPNMLILNNVSAAEAGSYVCVVSNQFGSLTSQTAVVNVHAPPVITAQPVSVLIDLNATATFTVQTGGVGLSYQWFKDGLAISNETNSTLTIHNANTSNMGEYRCRVSNNYGAITSEKATLALRIPPVFTEQPVDINGTNGQNKWLRVKVSSPLAVTYQWQKDSANLPASSSVTLAVYVSAHDSAKRKWLRDDSGRWGFITPEGVCRMGGKTIHLGTDAWNNPANWLGWNYLPLNSMNSSHAGNYKCVATSSFGSATSDEITVNVTSPPHITKQPEDISVVKGNSATFTVEASGTGMTFQWRKDGTLISGAT
;
A
#
# COMPACT_ATOMS: atom_id res chain seq x y z
N THR A 1 49.12 -7.50 92.85
CA THR A 1 48.64 -8.53 91.90
C THR A 1 48.40 -7.81 90.55
N ASN A 2 49.26 -8.13 89.57
CA ASN A 2 49.18 -7.59 88.25
C ASN A 2 48.00 -8.18 87.54
N ILE A 3 46.99 -7.40 87.20
CA ILE A 3 45.84 -7.81 86.37
C ILE A 3 46.21 -7.53 84.93
N THR A 4 45.97 -8.51 84.01
CA THR A 4 46.12 -8.35 82.56
C THR A 4 44.74 -8.60 81.88
N TYR A 5 44.53 -7.89 80.77
CA TYR A 5 43.33 -7.95 80.01
C TYR A 5 43.63 -8.48 78.57
N GLN A 6 42.70 -9.20 77.96
CA GLN A 6 42.77 -9.56 76.56
C GLN A 6 41.34 -9.60 75.98
N TRP A 7 41.03 -8.64 75.11
CA TRP A 7 39.76 -8.56 74.44
C TRP A 7 39.64 -9.61 73.35
N ARG A 8 38.43 -10.08 73.13
CA ARG A 8 38.06 -11.09 72.16
C ARG A 8 36.85 -10.59 71.42
N LYS A 9 36.81 -10.90 70.08
CA LYS A 9 35.62 -10.76 69.22
C LYS A 9 35.21 -12.13 68.72
N ASP A 10 33.96 -12.52 68.86
CA ASP A 10 33.42 -13.82 68.53
C ASP A 10 34.30 -14.99 68.99
N GLY A 11 34.79 -14.90 70.18
CA GLY A 11 35.68 -15.86 70.80
C GLY A 11 37.15 -15.83 70.38
N VAL A 12 37.51 -15.04 69.34
CA VAL A 12 38.91 -14.87 68.89
C VAL A 12 39.59 -13.68 69.59
N SER A 13 40.79 -13.87 70.03
CA SER A 13 41.59 -12.80 70.70
C SER A 13 41.93 -11.67 69.69
N LEU A 14 41.71 -10.41 70.12
CA LEU A 14 42.11 -9.21 69.37
C LEU A 14 43.55 -8.87 69.71
N ALA A 15 44.47 -9.01 68.78
CA ALA A 15 45.90 -8.77 68.99
C ALA A 15 46.16 -7.34 69.44
N GLY A 16 46.90 -7.18 70.56
CA GLY A 16 47.27 -5.86 71.12
C GLY A 16 46.22 -5.18 72.01
N GLU A 17 44.96 -5.73 72.06
CA GLU A 17 43.92 -5.16 72.90
C GLU A 17 43.98 -5.68 74.32
N THR A 18 44.87 -5.09 75.11
CA THR A 18 45.18 -5.52 76.44
C THR A 18 44.89 -4.49 77.55
N ASN A 19 44.14 -3.42 77.21
CA ASN A 19 43.71 -2.39 78.17
C ASN A 19 42.38 -2.80 78.84
N SER A 20 42.06 -2.19 79.99
CA SER A 20 40.75 -2.39 80.63
C SER A 20 39.55 -1.88 79.78
N THR A 21 39.77 -1.07 78.77
CA THR A 21 38.79 -0.53 77.81
C THR A 21 39.23 -0.89 76.43
N LEU A 22 38.22 -1.30 75.57
CA LEU A 22 38.35 -1.51 74.13
C LEU A 22 37.63 -0.34 73.45
N THR A 23 38.36 0.36 72.57
CA THR A 23 37.77 1.42 71.73
C THR A 23 37.86 0.99 70.25
N ILE A 24 36.74 0.89 69.60
CA ILE A 24 36.70 0.63 68.17
C ILE A 24 36.48 1.94 67.41
N GLN A 25 37.53 2.39 66.72
CA GLN A 25 37.54 3.64 65.96
C GLN A 25 36.87 3.34 64.57
N ASP A 26 36.12 4.31 63.99
CA ASP A 26 35.50 4.22 62.64
C ASP A 26 34.79 2.91 62.45
N ALA A 27 33.95 2.49 63.39
CA ALA A 27 33.24 1.22 63.37
C ALA A 27 32.43 1.02 62.06
N ASN A 28 32.63 -0.11 61.43
CA ASN A 28 31.98 -0.52 60.20
C ASN A 28 31.25 -1.88 60.38
N GLY A 29 30.52 -2.34 59.39
CA GLY A 29 29.71 -3.55 59.50
C GLY A 29 30.51 -4.80 59.91
N SER A 30 31.80 -4.87 59.58
CA SER A 30 32.67 -6.00 59.99
C SER A 30 33.01 -6.01 61.46
N ASP A 31 32.81 -4.89 62.13
CA ASP A 31 33.04 -4.80 63.56
C ASP A 31 31.90 -5.27 64.45
N SER A 32 30.73 -5.50 63.82
CA SER A 32 29.60 -6.15 64.50
C SER A 32 29.99 -7.54 64.97
N GLY A 33 29.61 -7.91 66.23
CA GLY A 33 29.94 -9.20 66.83
C GLY A 33 29.82 -9.20 68.36
N GLN A 34 30.22 -10.31 68.96
CA GLN A 34 30.25 -10.46 70.42
C GLN A 34 31.60 -10.18 70.94
N TYR A 35 31.68 -9.22 71.84
CA TYR A 35 32.96 -8.79 72.54
C TYR A 35 32.99 -9.26 73.97
N SER A 36 34.06 -9.88 74.36
CA SER A 36 34.32 -10.28 75.73
C SER A 36 35.76 -10.01 76.10
N VAL A 37 36.06 -9.88 77.35
CA VAL A 37 37.45 -9.67 77.89
C VAL A 37 37.86 -10.80 78.84
N ALA A 38 38.97 -11.41 78.56
CA ALA A 38 39.64 -12.27 79.51
C ALA A 38 40.49 -11.43 80.49
N VAL A 39 40.25 -11.59 81.75
CA VAL A 39 40.99 -10.91 82.82
C VAL A 39 41.79 -11.97 83.57
N SER A 40 43.11 -11.77 83.72
CA SER A 40 43.99 -12.79 84.28
C SER A 40 44.95 -12.19 85.28
N ASN A 41 45.35 -12.99 86.27
CA ASN A 41 46.48 -12.71 87.17
C ASN A 41 47.23 -14.03 87.46
N GLU A 42 48.20 -14.01 88.36
CA GLU A 42 48.99 -15.14 88.79
C GLU A 42 48.20 -16.30 89.41
N HIS A 43 46.91 -16.06 89.83
CA HIS A 43 46.08 -17.05 90.50
C HIS A 43 45.02 -17.62 89.57
N GLY A 44 44.80 -17.12 88.29
CA GLY A 44 43.84 -17.62 87.34
C GLY A 44 43.34 -16.60 86.36
N SER A 45 42.39 -17.02 85.53
CA SER A 45 41.73 -16.13 84.56
C SER A 45 40.19 -16.34 84.53
N VAL A 46 39.43 -15.30 84.18
CA VAL A 46 38.02 -15.29 84.02
C VAL A 46 37.66 -14.51 82.75
N ILE A 47 36.61 -14.96 82.03
CA ILE A 47 36.10 -14.30 80.85
C ILE A 47 34.77 -13.63 81.19
N SER A 48 34.59 -12.39 80.79
CA SER A 48 33.34 -11.65 80.95
C SER A 48 32.20 -12.26 80.21
N GLN A 49 30.96 -11.97 80.55
CA GLN A 49 29.81 -12.16 79.63
C GLN A 49 30.06 -11.37 78.34
N PRO A 50 29.62 -11.90 77.20
CA PRO A 50 29.76 -11.18 75.95
C PRO A 50 28.84 -9.98 75.87
N ALA A 51 29.35 -8.87 75.34
CA ALA A 51 28.59 -7.67 74.94
C ALA A 51 28.44 -7.68 73.40
N THR A 52 27.28 -7.44 72.90
CA THR A 52 27.02 -7.42 71.44
C THR A 52 27.18 -5.99 70.91
N LEU A 53 28.08 -5.81 69.95
CA LEU A 53 28.17 -4.60 69.13
C LEU A 53 27.39 -4.86 67.82
N VAL A 54 26.42 -4.01 67.50
CA VAL A 54 25.75 -3.95 66.21
C VAL A 54 26.09 -2.62 65.56
N VAL A 55 26.87 -2.65 64.48
CA VAL A 55 27.16 -1.44 63.71
C VAL A 55 26.02 -1.25 62.70
N GLN A 56 25.32 -0.13 62.85
CA GLN A 56 24.21 0.27 61.97
C GLN A 56 24.78 0.84 60.68
N VAL A 57 24.57 0.14 59.54
CA VAL A 57 25.05 0.54 58.23
C VAL A 57 23.89 1.02 57.37
N PRO A 58 23.78 2.33 57.12
CA PRO A 58 22.79 2.84 56.18
C PRO A 58 23.10 2.37 54.75
N PRO A 59 22.09 2.35 53.85
CA PRO A 59 22.28 1.90 52.47
C PRO A 59 23.16 2.87 51.68
N VAL A 60 23.98 2.32 50.77
CA VAL A 60 24.66 3.05 49.69
C VAL A 60 24.28 2.49 48.34
N ILE A 61 24.22 3.33 47.31
CA ILE A 61 23.89 2.89 45.95
C ILE A 61 25.22 2.75 45.18
N VAL A 62 25.53 1.52 44.76
CA VAL A 62 26.75 1.16 44.01
C VAL A 62 26.53 1.01 42.52
N LEU A 63 25.28 0.90 42.09
CA LEU A 63 24.89 0.96 40.69
C LEU A 63 23.68 1.88 40.53
N GLN A 64 23.89 2.95 39.77
CA GLN A 64 22.82 3.93 39.48
C GLN A 64 22.00 3.51 38.28
N PRO A 65 20.69 3.80 38.25
CA PRO A 65 19.88 3.58 37.08
C PRO A 65 20.25 4.58 35.98
N ILE A 66 20.19 4.11 34.70
CA ILE A 66 20.56 4.91 33.53
C ILE A 66 19.29 5.18 32.72
N GLY A 67 19.11 6.45 32.30
CA GLY A 67 18.01 6.85 31.40
C GLY A 67 18.10 6.16 30.05
N GLN A 68 16.95 6.00 29.38
CA GLN A 68 16.84 5.25 28.14
C GLN A 68 15.93 5.95 27.12
N GLU A 69 16.34 5.89 25.84
CA GLU A 69 15.51 6.20 24.69
C GLU A 69 14.86 4.91 24.21
N ALA A 70 13.54 4.85 24.19
CA ALA A 70 12.78 3.66 23.81
C ALA A 70 11.82 3.95 22.69
N VAL A 71 11.53 2.95 21.87
CA VAL A 71 10.45 2.99 20.87
C VAL A 71 9.19 2.38 21.47
N LYS A 72 8.05 3.00 21.21
CA LYS A 72 6.73 2.48 21.60
C LYS A 72 6.61 0.98 21.26
N GLY A 73 6.17 0.21 22.23
CA GLY A 73 6.05 -1.24 22.12
C GLY A 73 7.27 -2.02 22.62
N ASN A 74 8.43 -1.38 22.76
CA ASN A 74 9.61 -2.02 23.31
C ASN A 74 9.51 -2.17 24.84
N ASN A 75 10.47 -2.91 25.42
CA ASN A 75 10.60 -3.06 26.84
C ASN A 75 11.77 -2.21 27.33
N VAL A 76 11.65 -1.60 28.52
CA VAL A 76 12.68 -0.82 29.22
C VAL A 76 12.99 -1.49 30.54
N LYS A 77 14.28 -1.58 30.86
CA LYS A 77 14.78 -2.13 32.12
C LYS A 77 15.64 -1.09 32.83
N LEU A 78 15.19 -0.59 33.96
CA LEU A 78 15.99 0.25 34.85
C LEU A 78 16.55 -0.63 35.95
N THR A 79 17.83 -0.44 36.29
CA THR A 79 18.54 -1.30 37.23
C THR A 79 19.25 -0.44 38.29
N VAL A 80 19.13 -0.81 39.54
CA VAL A 80 19.82 -0.21 40.68
C VAL A 80 20.41 -1.30 41.55
N ARG A 81 21.56 -1.05 42.17
CA ARG A 81 22.13 -1.94 43.18
C ARG A 81 22.52 -1.16 44.43
N GLY A 82 21.96 -1.57 45.55
CA GLY A 82 22.32 -1.07 46.86
C GLY A 82 23.27 -2.03 47.60
N GLN A 83 24.03 -1.49 48.54
CA GLN A 83 24.81 -2.21 49.55
C GLN A 83 24.62 -1.54 50.91
N GLY A 84 24.87 -2.27 51.98
CA GLY A 84 24.80 -1.76 53.36
C GLY A 84 23.71 -2.41 54.20
N GLY A 85 24.12 -3.13 55.22
CA GLY A 85 23.24 -3.86 56.15
C GLY A 85 22.42 -4.97 55.50
N GLU A 86 21.59 -5.60 56.30
CA GLU A 86 20.63 -6.61 55.84
C GLU A 86 19.30 -5.97 55.46
N ASN A 87 18.49 -6.70 54.65
CA ASN A 87 17.10 -6.35 54.31
C ASN A 87 16.93 -4.99 53.62
N LEU A 88 17.66 -4.76 52.52
CA LEU A 88 17.45 -3.59 51.67
C LEU A 88 16.07 -3.63 50.98
N ILE A 89 15.30 -2.57 51.13
CA ILE A 89 14.03 -2.34 50.48
C ILE A 89 14.21 -1.36 49.32
N TYR A 90 13.70 -1.67 48.15
CA TYR A 90 13.77 -0.83 46.96
C TYR A 90 12.38 -0.35 46.60
N THR A 91 12.20 0.97 46.47
CA THR A 91 10.93 1.58 46.04
C THR A 91 11.19 2.48 44.86
N TRP A 92 10.67 2.09 43.69
CA TRP A 92 10.76 2.88 42.49
C TRP A 92 9.66 3.95 42.45
N LYS A 93 10.01 5.14 41.99
CA LYS A 93 9.09 6.26 41.81
C LYS A 93 9.23 6.81 40.41
N LYS A 94 8.10 7.12 39.77
CA LYS A 94 8.02 7.83 38.50
C LYS A 94 7.43 9.21 38.75
N ASN A 95 8.13 10.27 38.39
CA ASN A 95 7.69 11.65 38.64
C ASN A 95 7.17 11.84 40.08
N GLY A 96 7.83 11.20 41.05
CA GLY A 96 7.46 11.23 42.48
C GLY A 96 6.41 10.22 42.91
N VAL A 97 5.68 9.58 41.98
CA VAL A 97 4.62 8.58 42.28
C VAL A 97 5.22 7.18 42.39
N ASP A 98 4.84 6.44 43.42
CA ASP A 98 5.31 5.09 43.72
C ASP A 98 4.90 4.10 42.59
N GLN A 99 5.87 3.31 42.13
CA GLN A 99 5.73 2.25 41.12
C GLN A 99 5.94 0.85 41.70
N GLY A 100 6.14 0.75 43.02
CA GLY A 100 6.41 -0.51 43.72
C GLY A 100 7.89 -0.86 43.85
N HIS A 101 8.15 -2.08 44.23
CA HIS A 101 9.48 -2.52 44.70
C HIS A 101 10.42 -3.05 43.63
N GLY A 102 9.91 -3.16 42.35
CA GLY A 102 10.69 -3.76 41.28
C GLY A 102 10.88 -5.29 41.50
N ILE A 103 11.83 -5.86 40.74
CA ILE A 103 12.18 -7.28 40.81
C ILE A 103 13.61 -7.42 41.33
N GLN A 104 13.81 -8.26 42.35
CA GLN A 104 15.11 -8.60 42.84
C GLN A 104 15.23 -10.14 42.95
N ILE A 105 16.25 -10.70 42.30
CA ILE A 105 16.57 -12.11 42.37
C ILE A 105 17.70 -12.32 43.35
N THR A 106 17.55 -13.30 44.25
CA THR A 106 18.52 -13.62 45.29
C THR A 106 19.21 -14.94 45.06
N GLU A 107 18.61 -15.84 44.35
CA GLU A 107 19.11 -17.20 44.16
C GLU A 107 18.73 -17.75 42.77
N HIS A 108 19.55 -18.61 42.16
CA HIS A 108 19.21 -19.34 40.94
C HIS A 108 19.66 -20.81 41.04
N LEU A 109 18.92 -21.67 40.39
CA LEU A 109 19.33 -23.06 40.16
C LEU A 109 20.06 -23.18 38.81
N GLN A 110 21.19 -23.87 38.79
CA GLN A 110 21.99 -24.03 37.58
C GLN A 110 21.33 -24.95 36.55
N GLN A 111 20.48 -25.86 37.02
CA GLN A 111 19.80 -26.83 36.15
C GLN A 111 18.52 -26.24 35.58
N PHE A 112 18.22 -26.60 34.33
CA PHE A 112 16.94 -26.32 33.68
C PHE A 112 16.00 -27.52 33.77
N ASP A 113 14.70 -27.27 33.75
CA ASP A 113 13.69 -28.34 33.76
C ASP A 113 13.46 -28.91 32.34
N SER A 114 12.57 -29.93 32.22
CA SER A 114 12.27 -30.62 30.97
C SER A 114 11.76 -29.72 29.83
N ILE A 115 11.32 -28.50 30.13
CA ILE A 115 10.86 -27.51 29.15
C ILE A 115 11.79 -26.31 29.08
N HIS A 116 13.06 -26.51 29.43
CA HIS A 116 14.16 -25.52 29.30
C HIS A 116 13.95 -24.22 30.10
N ARG A 117 13.31 -24.27 31.29
CA ARG A 117 13.22 -23.14 32.21
C ARG A 117 14.30 -23.22 33.27
N LYS A 118 14.94 -22.10 33.60
CA LYS A 118 15.84 -21.97 34.74
C LYS A 118 15.08 -21.32 35.90
N TRP A 119 15.15 -21.99 37.05
CA TRP A 119 14.43 -21.55 38.24
C TRP A 119 15.26 -20.55 39.07
N LEU A 120 14.59 -19.57 39.59
CA LEU A 120 15.15 -18.45 40.34
C LEU A 120 14.29 -18.22 41.58
N LYS A 121 14.86 -17.59 42.59
CA LYS A 121 14.14 -17.18 43.80
C LYS A 121 14.24 -15.68 43.95
N ASN A 122 13.13 -15.02 44.19
CA ASN A 122 13.11 -13.58 44.43
C ASN A 122 13.41 -13.23 45.90
N ALA A 123 13.55 -11.93 46.19
CA ALA A 123 13.83 -11.44 47.53
C ALA A 123 12.73 -11.74 48.56
N GLN A 124 11.51 -12.06 48.11
CA GLN A 124 10.41 -12.48 48.97
C GLN A 124 10.39 -14.01 49.20
N GLY A 125 11.39 -14.73 48.69
CA GLY A 125 11.50 -16.17 48.82
C GLY A 125 10.61 -16.97 47.81
N ASN A 126 9.91 -16.29 46.87
CA ASN A 126 9.04 -16.95 45.91
C ASN A 126 9.82 -17.48 44.71
N TRP A 127 9.47 -18.65 44.25
CA TRP A 127 10.03 -19.22 43.04
C TRP A 127 9.48 -18.51 41.76
N CYS A 128 10.36 -18.22 40.87
CA CYS A 128 10.11 -17.72 39.52
C CYS A 128 11.01 -18.47 38.53
N PHE A 129 10.82 -18.24 37.25
CA PHE A 129 11.67 -18.89 36.24
C PHE A 129 11.93 -17.95 35.06
N ILE A 130 13.06 -18.17 34.38
CA ILE A 130 13.38 -17.51 33.12
C ILE A 130 13.36 -18.55 31.99
N ASN A 131 12.78 -18.16 30.83
CA ASN A 131 12.74 -18.99 29.65
C ASN A 131 13.86 -18.59 28.63
N PRO A 132 14.09 -19.39 27.57
CA PRO A 132 15.11 -19.07 26.55
C PRO A 132 14.91 -17.75 25.82
N GLN A 133 13.69 -17.22 25.80
CA GLN A 133 13.36 -15.93 25.20
C GLN A 133 13.70 -14.72 26.12
N GLY A 134 14.33 -14.98 27.26
CA GLY A 134 14.70 -13.94 28.22
C GLY A 134 13.50 -13.34 28.97
N GLN A 135 12.41 -14.08 29.09
CA GLN A 135 11.25 -13.70 29.87
C GLN A 135 11.33 -14.32 31.26
N LEU A 136 11.37 -13.48 32.30
CA LEU A 136 11.27 -13.86 33.70
C LEU A 136 9.79 -13.89 34.09
N PHE A 137 9.31 -15.03 34.57
CA PHE A 137 7.93 -15.21 35.06
C PHE A 137 7.92 -15.16 36.60
N GLN A 138 7.22 -14.14 37.11
CA GLN A 138 6.99 -13.98 38.54
C GLN A 138 5.50 -13.72 38.81
N ASN A 139 4.89 -14.49 39.69
CA ASN A 139 3.45 -14.41 40.00
C ASN A 139 2.57 -14.47 38.73
N GLY A 140 2.94 -15.33 37.76
CA GLY A 140 2.21 -15.51 36.50
C GLY A 140 2.40 -14.39 35.47
N LYS A 141 3.14 -13.33 35.77
CA LYS A 141 3.41 -12.23 34.83
C LYS A 141 4.79 -12.38 34.19
N PRO A 142 4.89 -12.20 32.87
CA PRO A 142 6.17 -12.15 32.18
C PRO A 142 6.82 -10.77 32.28
N TYR A 143 8.13 -10.76 32.48
CA TYR A 143 9.00 -9.58 32.47
C TYR A 143 10.16 -9.80 31.52
N HIS A 144 10.34 -8.95 30.54
CA HIS A 144 11.42 -9.09 29.57
C HIS A 144 12.75 -8.57 30.15
N VAL A 145 13.54 -9.46 30.69
CA VAL A 145 14.84 -9.12 31.30
C VAL A 145 16.00 -9.17 30.31
N GLY A 146 15.90 -9.95 29.25
CA GLY A 146 16.89 -10.14 28.19
C GLY A 146 17.36 -11.59 28.09
N VAL A 147 17.66 -12.04 26.87
CA VAL A 147 18.08 -13.44 26.56
C VAL A 147 19.42 -13.78 27.20
N GLU A 148 20.28 -12.78 27.41
CA GLU A 148 21.58 -12.93 28.10
C GLU A 148 21.43 -13.49 29.50
N PHE A 149 20.32 -13.20 30.20
CA PHE A 149 20.07 -13.70 31.54
C PHE A 149 19.55 -15.15 31.56
N TRP A 150 19.04 -15.67 30.46
CA TRP A 150 18.79 -17.10 30.37
C TRP A 150 20.10 -17.88 30.25
N THR A 151 21.08 -17.35 29.49
CA THR A 151 22.41 -17.96 29.41
C THR A 151 23.20 -17.83 30.70
N ASN A 152 23.15 -16.67 31.36
CA ASN A 152 23.82 -16.40 32.63
C ASN A 152 22.85 -15.81 33.66
N PRO A 153 22.04 -16.62 34.36
CA PRO A 153 21.11 -16.13 35.40
C PRO A 153 21.76 -15.49 36.60
N ALA A 154 23.04 -15.80 36.85
CA ALA A 154 23.77 -15.20 37.95
C ALA A 154 23.86 -13.66 37.83
N GLY A 155 23.80 -13.12 36.61
CA GLY A 155 23.75 -11.68 36.36
C GLY A 155 22.49 -10.98 36.88
N LEU A 156 21.42 -11.72 37.17
CA LEU A 156 20.20 -11.20 37.79
C LEU A 156 20.31 -11.07 39.32
N ILE A 157 21.29 -11.73 39.94
CA ILE A 157 21.40 -11.75 41.40
C ILE A 157 21.96 -10.45 41.93
N GLY A 158 21.26 -9.87 42.87
CA GLY A 158 21.67 -8.68 43.62
C GLY A 158 21.10 -7.35 43.13
N PRO A 159 21.12 -6.98 41.84
CA PRO A 159 20.43 -5.78 41.38
C PRO A 159 18.91 -5.85 41.56
N ASN A 160 18.28 -4.70 41.85
CA ASN A 160 16.85 -4.53 41.76
C ASN A 160 16.52 -3.91 40.41
N MET A 161 15.46 -4.39 39.76
CA MET A 161 15.07 -4.03 38.39
C MET A 161 13.63 -3.56 38.35
N LEU A 162 13.38 -2.40 37.73
CA LEU A 162 12.08 -2.00 37.28
C LEU A 162 11.96 -2.32 35.78
N ILE A 163 11.02 -3.20 35.43
CA ILE A 163 10.77 -3.61 34.04
C ILE A 163 9.47 -2.95 33.56
N LEU A 164 9.58 -2.15 32.51
CA LEU A 164 8.46 -1.51 31.83
C LEU A 164 8.23 -2.27 30.50
N ASN A 165 7.18 -3.05 30.44
CA ASN A 165 6.85 -3.83 29.23
C ASN A 165 5.99 -3.02 28.28
N ASN A 166 6.23 -3.15 26.94
CA ASN A 166 5.41 -2.56 25.91
C ASN A 166 5.18 -1.06 26.13
N VAL A 167 6.27 -0.30 26.31
CA VAL A 167 6.22 1.10 26.69
C VAL A 167 5.46 1.96 25.69
N SER A 168 4.74 2.93 26.22
CA SER A 168 4.01 3.96 25.50
C SER A 168 4.39 5.34 26.06
N ALA A 169 3.75 6.40 25.59
CA ALA A 169 3.93 7.73 26.16
C ALA A 169 3.58 7.77 27.67
N ALA A 170 2.76 6.82 28.15
CA ALA A 170 2.41 6.72 29.57
C ALA A 170 3.61 6.33 30.43
N GLU A 171 4.58 5.56 29.92
CA GLU A 171 5.78 5.14 30.64
C GLU A 171 6.94 6.16 30.56
N ALA A 172 6.84 7.16 29.68
CA ALA A 172 7.83 8.24 29.63
C ALA A 172 7.84 9.04 30.95
N GLY A 173 9.01 9.43 31.42
CA GLY A 173 9.15 10.21 32.64
C GLY A 173 10.48 10.02 33.38
N SER A 174 10.59 10.65 34.53
CA SER A 174 11.76 10.61 35.40
C SER A 174 11.59 9.55 36.49
N TYR A 175 12.49 8.60 36.53
CA TYR A 175 12.48 7.48 37.45
C TYR A 175 13.61 7.61 38.46
N VAL A 176 13.30 7.35 39.73
CA VAL A 176 14.30 7.21 40.81
C VAL A 176 13.96 5.97 41.63
N CYS A 177 14.97 5.38 42.25
CA CYS A 177 14.77 4.31 43.23
C CYS A 177 15.21 4.78 44.60
N VAL A 178 14.35 4.65 45.61
CA VAL A 178 14.70 4.83 47.02
C VAL A 178 15.12 3.46 47.55
N VAL A 179 16.37 3.38 48.02
CA VAL A 179 16.93 2.21 48.68
C VAL A 179 16.97 2.51 50.19
N SER A 180 16.33 1.66 51.00
CA SER A 180 16.21 1.88 52.43
C SER A 180 16.43 0.58 53.22
N ASN A 181 16.85 0.77 54.49
CA ASN A 181 16.83 -0.24 55.54
C ASN A 181 16.38 0.41 56.84
N GLN A 182 16.41 -0.30 57.98
CA GLN A 182 16.03 0.23 59.27
C GLN A 182 16.95 1.38 59.77
N PHE A 183 18.12 1.59 59.13
CA PHE A 183 19.14 2.56 59.55
C PHE A 183 19.18 3.82 58.67
N GLY A 184 18.41 3.86 57.57
CA GLY A 184 18.32 5.02 56.72
C GLY A 184 17.81 4.72 55.31
N SER A 185 17.82 5.76 54.47
CA SER A 185 17.43 5.65 53.06
C SER A 185 18.28 6.54 52.16
N LEU A 186 18.49 6.13 50.93
CA LEU A 186 19.18 6.89 49.88
C LEU A 186 18.38 6.81 48.59
N THR A 187 18.24 7.97 47.93
CA THR A 187 17.58 8.02 46.63
C THR A 187 18.62 7.98 45.51
N SER A 188 18.37 7.22 44.48
CA SER A 188 19.24 7.12 43.28
C SER A 188 19.29 8.43 42.50
N GLN A 189 20.23 8.51 41.57
CA GLN A 189 20.18 9.47 40.47
C GLN A 189 18.90 9.24 39.64
N THR A 190 18.46 10.31 38.97
CA THR A 190 17.31 10.25 38.07
C THR A 190 17.65 9.57 36.76
N ALA A 191 16.88 8.56 36.39
CA ALA A 191 16.87 7.92 35.06
C ALA A 191 15.67 8.43 34.26
N VAL A 192 15.92 9.15 33.18
CA VAL A 192 14.88 9.64 32.29
C VAL A 192 14.58 8.59 31.22
N VAL A 193 13.32 8.21 31.10
CA VAL A 193 12.84 7.34 30.03
C VAL A 193 12.06 8.19 29.02
N ASN A 194 12.57 8.30 27.81
CA ASN A 194 11.91 8.92 26.68
C ASN A 194 11.31 7.85 25.79
N VAL A 195 10.04 7.98 25.41
CA VAL A 195 9.37 7.02 24.55
C VAL A 195 8.99 7.68 23.25
N HIS A 196 9.54 7.17 22.17
CA HIS A 196 9.31 7.61 20.80
C HIS A 196 8.38 6.65 20.08
N ALA A 197 7.67 7.15 19.06
CA ALA A 197 6.80 6.33 18.25
C ALA A 197 7.19 6.38 16.77
N PRO A 198 7.09 5.25 16.04
CA PRO A 198 7.11 5.28 14.59
C PRO A 198 5.96 6.14 14.08
N PRO A 199 6.01 6.62 12.80
CA PRO A 199 4.93 7.39 12.23
C PRO A 199 3.66 6.54 12.10
N VAL A 200 2.51 7.22 12.14
CA VAL A 200 1.21 6.63 11.85
C VAL A 200 0.56 7.42 10.70
N ILE A 201 -0.17 6.73 9.81
CA ILE A 201 -1.01 7.40 8.81
C ILE A 201 -2.42 7.46 9.37
N THR A 202 -2.95 8.68 9.53
CA THR A 202 -4.29 8.95 10.07
C THR A 202 -5.34 9.12 8.97
N ALA A 203 -4.90 9.52 7.73
CA ALA A 203 -5.74 9.47 6.55
C ALA A 203 -4.93 9.02 5.33
N GLN A 204 -5.50 8.07 4.59
CA GLN A 204 -4.91 7.49 3.38
C GLN A 204 -5.10 8.41 2.18
N PRO A 205 -4.21 8.35 1.16
CA PRO A 205 -4.42 9.04 -0.08
C PRO A 205 -5.62 8.44 -0.83
N VAL A 206 -6.39 9.29 -1.50
CA VAL A 206 -7.61 8.89 -2.21
C VAL A 206 -7.34 8.81 -3.70
N SER A 207 -7.87 7.77 -4.37
CA SER A 207 -7.82 7.64 -5.82
C SER A 207 -8.57 8.77 -6.53
N VAL A 208 -8.01 9.26 -7.63
CA VAL A 208 -8.58 10.37 -8.40
C VAL A 208 -8.82 9.98 -9.86
N LEU A 209 -9.93 10.46 -10.40
CA LEU A 209 -10.29 10.37 -11.81
C LEU A 209 -10.48 11.80 -12.33
N ILE A 210 -9.57 12.28 -13.15
CA ILE A 210 -9.51 13.66 -13.64
C ILE A 210 -9.46 13.72 -15.17
N ASP A 211 -9.69 14.89 -15.72
CA ASP A 211 -9.57 15.12 -17.16
C ASP A 211 -8.10 15.19 -17.58
N LEU A 212 -7.83 14.88 -18.85
CA LEU A 212 -6.50 15.03 -19.44
C LEU A 212 -6.01 16.48 -19.24
N ASN A 213 -4.74 16.67 -18.88
CA ASN A 213 -4.09 17.95 -18.57
C ASN A 213 -4.61 18.65 -17.29
N ALA A 214 -5.51 18.05 -16.53
CA ALA A 214 -5.90 18.57 -15.22
C ALA A 214 -4.81 18.29 -14.17
N THR A 215 -4.97 18.88 -12.97
CA THR A 215 -4.07 18.67 -11.84
C THR A 215 -4.62 17.56 -10.92
N ALA A 216 -3.77 16.57 -10.59
CA ALA A 216 -4.05 15.57 -9.59
C ALA A 216 -3.31 15.89 -8.29
N THR A 217 -3.96 15.64 -7.15
CA THR A 217 -3.36 15.83 -5.82
C THR A 217 -3.62 14.60 -4.96
N PHE A 218 -2.56 14.07 -4.34
CA PHE A 218 -2.62 13.01 -3.35
C PHE A 218 -2.08 13.54 -2.03
N THR A 219 -2.79 13.30 -0.94
CA THR A 219 -2.39 13.75 0.39
C THR A 219 -2.46 12.61 1.39
N VAL A 220 -1.45 12.49 2.24
CA VAL A 220 -1.49 11.65 3.44
C VAL A 220 -1.57 12.55 4.67
N GLN A 221 -2.43 12.19 5.64
CA GLN A 221 -2.38 12.78 6.96
C GLN A 221 -1.64 11.84 7.91
N THR A 222 -0.79 12.39 8.76
CA THR A 222 0.14 11.60 9.57
C THR A 222 0.27 12.13 10.97
N GLY A 223 0.53 11.23 11.92
CA GLY A 223 0.93 11.57 13.28
C GLY A 223 2.34 11.09 13.55
N GLY A 224 3.08 11.83 14.39
CA GLY A 224 4.46 11.56 14.77
C GLY A 224 5.32 12.82 14.71
N VAL A 225 6.59 12.68 15.12
CA VAL A 225 7.59 13.75 15.12
C VAL A 225 8.75 13.40 14.20
N GLY A 226 9.40 14.42 13.60
CA GLY A 226 10.56 14.23 12.73
C GLY A 226 10.23 13.44 11.45
N LEU A 227 9.06 13.68 10.85
CA LEU A 227 8.56 12.92 9.71
C LEU A 227 9.27 13.30 8.41
N SER A 228 9.59 12.28 7.63
CA SER A 228 10.06 12.38 6.25
C SER A 228 9.11 11.60 5.35
N TYR A 229 8.91 12.08 4.14
CA TYR A 229 7.99 11.49 3.15
C TYR A 229 8.75 11.12 1.89
N GLN A 230 8.24 10.12 1.17
CA GLN A 230 8.66 9.78 -0.19
C GLN A 230 7.48 9.17 -0.93
N TRP A 231 7.12 9.78 -2.06
CA TRP A 231 6.09 9.24 -2.94
C TRP A 231 6.68 8.25 -3.95
N PHE A 232 5.88 7.26 -4.29
CA PHE A 232 6.19 6.21 -5.25
C PHE A 232 5.07 6.13 -6.27
N LYS A 233 5.43 5.90 -7.53
CA LYS A 233 4.52 5.53 -8.62
C LYS A 233 4.88 4.13 -9.10
N ASP A 234 3.91 3.22 -9.14
CA ASP A 234 4.08 1.84 -9.58
C ASP A 234 5.28 1.13 -8.93
N GLY A 235 5.54 1.46 -7.66
CA GLY A 235 6.66 0.93 -6.87
C GLY A 235 8.00 1.66 -7.03
N LEU A 236 8.12 2.60 -7.95
CA LEU A 236 9.33 3.39 -8.17
C LEU A 236 9.24 4.74 -7.45
N ALA A 237 10.33 5.15 -6.80
CA ALA A 237 10.38 6.45 -6.12
C ALA A 237 10.30 7.61 -7.11
N ILE A 238 9.48 8.60 -6.79
CA ILE A 238 9.37 9.85 -7.57
C ILE A 238 10.39 10.82 -6.99
N SER A 239 11.36 11.24 -7.79
CA SER A 239 12.44 12.11 -7.34
C SER A 239 11.91 13.43 -6.78
N ASN A 240 12.44 13.86 -5.63
CA ASN A 240 12.10 15.11 -4.93
C ASN A 240 10.67 15.23 -4.39
N GLU A 241 9.84 14.18 -4.50
CA GLU A 241 8.48 14.20 -3.94
C GLU A 241 8.51 13.73 -2.48
N THR A 242 8.90 14.69 -1.61
CA THR A 242 9.18 14.46 -0.18
C THR A 242 8.25 15.21 0.75
N ASN A 243 7.11 15.68 0.28
CA ASN A 243 6.07 16.33 1.07
C ASN A 243 4.92 15.36 1.39
N SER A 244 4.08 15.70 2.37
CA SER A 244 2.85 14.96 2.69
C SER A 244 1.82 15.00 1.55
N THR A 245 1.97 15.92 0.61
CA THR A 245 1.11 16.09 -0.55
C THR A 245 1.96 15.99 -1.82
N LEU A 246 1.51 15.15 -2.76
CA LEU A 246 2.01 15.05 -4.13
C LEU A 246 1.04 15.77 -5.06
N THR A 247 1.55 16.70 -5.88
CA THR A 247 0.77 17.41 -6.89
C THR A 247 1.33 17.14 -8.27
N ILE A 248 0.50 16.65 -9.19
CA ILE A 248 0.84 16.34 -10.57
C ILE A 248 0.10 17.32 -11.46
N HIS A 249 0.83 18.26 -12.04
CA HIS A 249 0.27 19.24 -12.98
C HIS A 249 0.25 18.68 -14.40
N ASN A 250 -0.75 19.10 -15.20
CA ASN A 250 -0.90 18.72 -16.61
C ASN A 250 -0.83 17.18 -16.79
N ALA A 251 -1.62 16.47 -15.98
CA ALA A 251 -1.60 15.01 -15.95
C ALA A 251 -1.92 14.41 -17.32
N ASN A 252 -1.07 13.49 -17.77
CA ASN A 252 -1.19 12.80 -19.04
C ASN A 252 -1.14 11.27 -18.83
N THR A 253 -1.22 10.50 -19.90
CA THR A 253 -1.28 9.03 -19.85
C THR A 253 -0.09 8.39 -19.15
N SER A 254 1.10 9.00 -19.16
CA SER A 254 2.28 8.51 -18.46
C SER A 254 2.17 8.66 -16.93
N ASN A 255 1.29 9.55 -16.46
CA ASN A 255 1.04 9.75 -15.05
C ASN A 255 0.01 8.76 -14.47
N MET A 256 -0.76 8.05 -15.29
CA MET A 256 -1.69 7.03 -14.82
C MET A 256 -0.92 5.93 -14.08
N GLY A 257 -1.52 5.37 -13.01
CA GLY A 257 -0.87 4.32 -12.22
C GLY A 257 -1.22 4.37 -10.75
N GLU A 258 -0.53 3.57 -9.95
CA GLU A 258 -0.69 3.45 -8.51
C GLU A 258 0.31 4.31 -7.76
N TYR A 259 -0.16 5.09 -6.81
CA TYR A 259 0.64 5.99 -5.98
C TYR A 259 0.58 5.57 -4.52
N ARG A 260 1.73 5.63 -3.84
CA ARG A 260 1.88 5.37 -2.41
C ARG A 260 2.85 6.37 -1.80
N CYS A 261 2.65 6.68 -0.53
CA CYS A 261 3.58 7.49 0.25
C CYS A 261 4.22 6.64 1.35
N ARG A 262 5.54 6.59 1.40
CA ARG A 262 6.28 6.07 2.55
C ARG A 262 6.58 7.23 3.49
N VAL A 263 6.17 7.07 4.74
CA VAL A 263 6.42 8.02 5.83
C VAL A 263 7.38 7.38 6.82
N SER A 264 8.41 8.07 7.22
CA SER A 264 9.44 7.56 8.13
C SER A 264 9.91 8.60 9.12
N ASN A 265 10.45 8.13 10.24
CA ASN A 265 11.24 8.90 11.18
C ASN A 265 12.39 8.01 11.69
N ASN A 266 13.19 8.49 12.67
CA ASN A 266 14.29 7.73 13.25
C ASN A 266 13.85 6.43 13.97
N TYR A 267 12.54 6.25 14.20
CA TYR A 267 11.99 5.16 15.02
C TYR A 267 11.20 4.14 14.19
N GLY A 268 11.04 4.37 12.91
CA GLY A 268 10.37 3.43 12.01
C GLY A 268 9.82 4.07 10.75
N ALA A 269 9.12 3.27 9.96
CA ALA A 269 8.47 3.71 8.73
C ALA A 269 7.14 2.96 8.52
N ILE A 270 6.22 3.62 7.83
CA ILE A 270 4.95 3.08 7.36
C ILE A 270 4.72 3.52 5.92
N THR A 271 4.07 2.68 5.12
CA THR A 271 3.68 3.01 3.74
C THR A 271 2.16 3.08 3.65
N SER A 272 1.64 4.07 2.94
CA SER A 272 0.20 4.23 2.71
C SER A 272 -0.38 3.08 1.89
N GLU A 273 -1.68 2.94 1.94
CA GLU A 273 -2.43 2.22 0.92
C GLU A 273 -2.22 2.85 -0.44
N LYS A 274 -2.57 2.10 -1.48
CA LYS A 274 -2.50 2.59 -2.86
C LYS A 274 -3.64 3.56 -3.17
N ALA A 275 -3.32 4.62 -3.90
CA ALA A 275 -4.27 5.49 -4.56
C ALA A 275 -3.99 5.48 -6.07
N THR A 276 -5.00 5.48 -6.90
CA THR A 276 -4.86 5.37 -8.35
C THR A 276 -5.16 6.72 -9.01
N LEU A 277 -4.29 7.13 -9.94
CA LEU A 277 -4.60 8.18 -10.90
C LEU A 277 -5.13 7.56 -12.18
N ALA A 278 -6.36 7.88 -12.52
CA ALA A 278 -6.98 7.57 -13.80
C ALA A 278 -7.39 8.86 -14.52
N LEU A 279 -7.38 8.83 -15.87
CA LEU A 279 -7.76 9.99 -16.69
C LEU A 279 -9.05 9.70 -17.46
N ARG A 280 -9.91 10.70 -17.55
CA ARG A 280 -11.02 10.70 -18.48
C ARG A 280 -10.49 11.04 -19.87
N ILE A 281 -10.28 10.02 -20.68
CA ILE A 281 -9.80 10.15 -22.05
C ILE A 281 -10.96 9.80 -22.98
N PRO A 282 -11.55 10.77 -23.67
CA PRO A 282 -12.59 10.50 -24.66
C PRO A 282 -12.01 9.71 -25.83
N PRO A 283 -12.84 9.04 -26.64
CA PRO A 283 -12.41 8.38 -27.86
C PRO A 283 -11.79 9.37 -28.85
N VAL A 284 -10.79 8.90 -29.62
CA VAL A 284 -10.15 9.72 -30.67
C VAL A 284 -10.19 8.92 -31.97
N PHE A 285 -10.68 9.54 -33.06
CA PHE A 285 -10.62 8.94 -34.38
C PHE A 285 -9.17 8.93 -34.87
N THR A 286 -8.62 7.73 -35.06
CA THR A 286 -7.29 7.52 -35.66
C THR A 286 -7.38 7.39 -37.17
N GLU A 287 -8.56 7.04 -37.69
CA GLU A 287 -8.87 6.99 -39.10
C GLU A 287 -10.28 7.54 -39.34
N GLN A 288 -10.38 8.52 -40.21
CA GLN A 288 -11.62 9.16 -40.58
C GLN A 288 -12.34 8.40 -41.72
N PRO A 289 -13.65 8.52 -41.86
CA PRO A 289 -14.37 7.99 -43.05
C PRO A 289 -13.97 8.82 -44.27
N VAL A 290 -14.14 8.25 -45.46
CA VAL A 290 -13.82 8.90 -46.74
C VAL A 290 -15.05 8.93 -47.65
N ASP A 291 -15.12 9.93 -48.53
CA ASP A 291 -16.19 10.06 -49.54
C ASP A 291 -16.32 8.79 -50.39
N ILE A 292 -17.54 8.44 -50.70
CA ILE A 292 -17.85 7.28 -51.55
C ILE A 292 -18.62 7.72 -52.80
N ASN A 293 -18.09 7.34 -53.95
CA ASN A 293 -18.82 7.36 -55.21
C ASN A 293 -19.13 5.91 -55.59
N GLY A 294 -20.41 5.59 -55.72
CA GLY A 294 -20.88 4.26 -56.06
C GLY A 294 -21.96 4.30 -57.14
N THR A 295 -22.21 3.16 -57.77
CA THR A 295 -23.29 3.00 -58.73
C THR A 295 -24.42 2.14 -58.13
N ASN A 296 -25.62 2.33 -58.60
CA ASN A 296 -26.78 1.51 -58.22
C ASN A 296 -26.47 0.00 -58.30
N GLY A 297 -26.77 -0.73 -57.20
CA GLY A 297 -26.52 -2.16 -57.07
C GLY A 297 -25.14 -2.52 -56.54
N GLN A 298 -24.18 -1.59 -56.46
CA GLN A 298 -22.86 -1.87 -55.86
C GLN A 298 -22.93 -2.07 -54.34
N ASN A 299 -21.96 -2.83 -53.83
CA ASN A 299 -21.75 -2.99 -52.40
C ASN A 299 -20.53 -2.18 -52.01
N LYS A 300 -20.67 -1.24 -51.07
CA LYS A 300 -19.63 -0.42 -50.48
C LYS A 300 -19.77 -0.45 -48.96
N TRP A 301 -18.89 0.21 -48.28
CA TRP A 301 -18.93 0.39 -46.83
C TRP A 301 -18.21 1.69 -46.42
N LEU A 302 -18.72 2.33 -45.37
CA LEU A 302 -18.00 3.35 -44.63
C LEU A 302 -17.29 2.68 -43.45
N ARG A 303 -16.17 3.21 -43.06
CA ARG A 303 -15.45 2.71 -41.88
C ARG A 303 -14.75 3.83 -41.11
N VAL A 304 -14.57 3.59 -39.84
CA VAL A 304 -13.80 4.45 -38.92
C VAL A 304 -12.95 3.60 -38.01
N LYS A 305 -11.84 4.16 -37.53
CA LYS A 305 -11.03 3.54 -36.49
C LYS A 305 -10.87 4.50 -35.34
N VAL A 306 -11.03 4.01 -34.11
CA VAL A 306 -11.01 4.82 -32.89
C VAL A 306 -10.03 4.22 -31.90
N SER A 307 -9.25 5.07 -31.26
CA SER A 307 -8.44 4.73 -30.10
C SER A 307 -9.17 5.20 -28.85
N SER A 308 -9.34 4.31 -27.89
CA SER A 308 -9.92 4.60 -26.57
C SER A 308 -9.42 3.60 -25.54
N PRO A 309 -9.16 4.02 -24.30
CA PRO A 309 -8.79 3.10 -23.20
C PRO A 309 -9.99 2.26 -22.72
N LEU A 310 -11.22 2.65 -23.10
CA LEU A 310 -12.46 2.00 -22.71
C LEU A 310 -13.24 1.51 -23.92
N ALA A 311 -14.21 0.63 -23.66
CA ALA A 311 -15.17 0.18 -24.68
C ALA A 311 -15.90 1.37 -25.31
N VAL A 312 -16.03 1.34 -26.64
CA VAL A 312 -16.61 2.41 -27.45
C VAL A 312 -17.88 1.89 -28.10
N THR A 313 -18.93 2.70 -28.07
CA THR A 313 -20.13 2.51 -28.87
C THR A 313 -20.10 3.47 -30.05
N TYR A 314 -20.64 3.04 -31.18
CA TYR A 314 -20.65 3.79 -32.45
C TYR A 314 -22.07 4.13 -32.85
N GLN A 315 -22.32 5.38 -33.19
CA GLN A 315 -23.57 5.88 -33.73
C GLN A 315 -23.30 6.57 -35.08
N TRP A 316 -23.65 5.93 -36.15
CA TRP A 316 -23.63 6.55 -37.47
C TRP A 316 -24.87 7.44 -37.68
N GLN A 317 -24.66 8.51 -38.35
CA GLN A 317 -25.67 9.48 -38.73
C GLN A 317 -25.62 9.67 -40.23
N LYS A 318 -26.82 9.85 -40.83
CA LYS A 318 -27.01 10.24 -42.22
C LYS A 318 -27.87 11.49 -42.26
N ASP A 319 -27.40 12.55 -42.94
CA ASP A 319 -28.08 13.84 -43.05
C ASP A 319 -28.55 14.34 -41.67
N SER A 320 -27.67 14.21 -40.67
CA SER A 320 -27.86 14.54 -39.24
C SER A 320 -28.85 13.64 -38.48
N ALA A 321 -29.50 12.65 -39.12
CA ALA A 321 -30.37 11.71 -38.46
C ALA A 321 -29.62 10.44 -38.05
N ASN A 322 -29.86 9.95 -36.81
CA ASN A 322 -29.27 8.72 -36.34
C ASN A 322 -29.73 7.51 -37.13
N LEU A 323 -28.81 6.73 -37.64
CA LEU A 323 -29.09 5.41 -38.16
C LEU A 323 -29.34 4.42 -37.00
N PRO A 324 -30.11 3.35 -37.20
CA PRO A 324 -30.29 2.32 -36.17
C PRO A 324 -28.95 1.84 -35.63
N ALA A 325 -28.82 1.70 -34.30
CA ALA A 325 -27.57 1.28 -33.64
C ALA A 325 -27.04 -0.07 -34.19
N SER A 326 -27.96 -0.93 -34.67
CA SER A 326 -27.60 -2.16 -35.34
C SER A 326 -27.04 -1.99 -36.76
N SER A 327 -26.89 -0.75 -37.28
CA SER A 327 -26.45 -0.52 -38.67
C SER A 327 -24.99 -0.77 -38.92
N SER A 328 -24.14 -0.73 -37.89
CA SER A 328 -22.70 -0.95 -38.00
C SER A 328 -22.22 -2.16 -37.17
N VAL A 329 -20.99 -2.57 -37.41
CA VAL A 329 -20.34 -3.66 -36.69
C VAL A 329 -18.83 -3.39 -36.56
N THR A 330 -18.25 -3.70 -35.39
CA THR A 330 -16.79 -3.61 -35.13
C THR A 330 -16.19 -5.01 -35.16
N LEU A 331 -15.18 -5.23 -36.00
CA LEU A 331 -14.44 -6.49 -36.04
C LEU A 331 -13.33 -6.45 -34.97
N ALA A 332 -13.42 -7.36 -33.98
CA ALA A 332 -12.51 -7.32 -32.82
C ALA A 332 -11.45 -8.43 -32.85
N VAL A 333 -11.81 -9.64 -33.21
CA VAL A 333 -10.91 -10.81 -33.16
C VAL A 333 -11.12 -11.68 -34.38
N TYR A 334 -10.09 -12.37 -34.90
CA TYR A 334 -10.20 -13.42 -35.88
C TYR A 334 -9.51 -14.70 -35.41
N VAL A 335 -9.96 -15.84 -35.99
CA VAL A 335 -9.32 -17.13 -35.83
C VAL A 335 -8.56 -17.45 -37.11
N SER A 336 -7.28 -17.75 -37.01
CA SER A 336 -6.40 -17.98 -38.18
C SER A 336 -6.74 -19.25 -38.96
N ALA A 337 -7.34 -20.26 -38.31
CA ALA A 337 -7.79 -21.47 -38.95
C ALA A 337 -9.11 -21.24 -39.70
N HIS A 338 -9.28 -21.87 -40.85
CA HIS A 338 -10.53 -21.90 -41.59
C HIS A 338 -11.26 -23.25 -41.38
N ASP A 339 -12.57 -23.25 -41.53
CA ASP A 339 -13.39 -24.46 -41.49
C ASP A 339 -13.39 -25.22 -42.82
N SER A 340 -14.13 -26.33 -42.89
CA SER A 340 -14.25 -27.14 -44.09
C SER A 340 -14.86 -26.40 -45.31
N ALA A 341 -15.60 -25.34 -45.05
CA ALA A 341 -16.16 -24.45 -46.06
C ALA A 341 -15.21 -23.26 -46.39
N LYS A 342 -13.94 -23.34 -45.99
CA LYS A 342 -12.90 -22.29 -46.14
C LYS A 342 -13.31 -20.94 -45.56
N ARG A 343 -14.16 -20.90 -44.52
CA ARG A 343 -14.54 -19.67 -43.81
C ARG A 343 -13.58 -19.41 -42.66
N LYS A 344 -13.12 -18.18 -42.53
CA LYS A 344 -12.36 -17.71 -41.34
C LYS A 344 -13.34 -17.08 -40.37
N TRP A 345 -13.23 -17.46 -39.11
CA TRP A 345 -14.13 -16.99 -38.07
C TRP A 345 -13.63 -15.68 -37.45
N LEU A 346 -14.57 -14.80 -37.23
CA LEU A 346 -14.37 -13.46 -36.65
C LEU A 346 -15.31 -13.29 -35.45
N ARG A 347 -14.95 -12.39 -34.56
CA ARG A 347 -15.80 -12.00 -33.45
C ARG A 347 -15.90 -10.49 -33.39
N ASP A 348 -17.10 -9.95 -33.15
CA ASP A 348 -17.29 -8.52 -32.97
C ASP A 348 -16.95 -8.08 -31.52
N ASP A 349 -16.97 -6.77 -31.27
CA ASP A 349 -16.76 -6.15 -29.98
C ASP A 349 -17.81 -6.53 -28.91
N SER A 350 -18.99 -6.95 -29.35
CA SER A 350 -20.04 -7.50 -28.48
C SER A 350 -19.86 -8.99 -28.17
N GLY A 351 -18.80 -9.61 -28.69
CA GLY A 351 -18.49 -11.03 -28.45
C GLY A 351 -19.25 -12.00 -29.41
N ARG A 352 -20.03 -11.52 -30.39
CA ARG A 352 -20.76 -12.35 -31.31
C ARG A 352 -19.86 -12.91 -32.42
N TRP A 353 -20.01 -14.17 -32.73
CA TRP A 353 -19.26 -14.83 -33.79
C TRP A 353 -19.89 -14.58 -35.16
N GLY A 354 -19.02 -14.42 -36.14
CA GLY A 354 -19.34 -14.37 -37.57
C GLY A 354 -18.21 -15.01 -38.37
N PHE A 355 -18.25 -14.88 -39.68
CA PHE A 355 -17.22 -15.44 -40.55
C PHE A 355 -17.02 -14.58 -41.79
N ILE A 356 -15.85 -14.73 -42.40
CA ILE A 356 -15.54 -14.18 -43.72
C ILE A 356 -15.29 -15.33 -44.70
N THR A 357 -15.87 -15.22 -45.92
CA THR A 357 -15.69 -16.20 -47.00
C THR A 357 -14.49 -15.85 -47.86
N PRO A 358 -13.98 -16.78 -48.69
CA PRO A 358 -12.87 -16.50 -49.62
C PRO A 358 -13.14 -15.34 -50.58
N GLU A 359 -14.40 -15.07 -50.91
CA GLU A 359 -14.82 -13.94 -51.76
C GLU A 359 -14.80 -12.61 -50.98
N GLY A 360 -14.41 -12.64 -49.72
CA GLY A 360 -14.33 -11.46 -48.87
C GLY A 360 -15.67 -10.96 -48.35
N VAL A 361 -16.68 -11.86 -48.28
CA VAL A 361 -17.96 -11.54 -47.69
C VAL A 361 -17.95 -11.86 -46.22
N CYS A 362 -18.00 -10.84 -45.37
CA CYS A 362 -18.11 -10.97 -43.93
C CYS A 362 -19.58 -11.00 -43.50
N ARG A 363 -19.98 -12.01 -42.72
CA ARG A 363 -21.30 -12.12 -42.11
C ARG A 363 -21.15 -12.10 -40.58
N MET A 364 -21.67 -11.04 -39.98
CA MET A 364 -21.54 -10.83 -38.55
C MET A 364 -22.68 -10.00 -37.98
N GLY A 365 -23.23 -10.43 -36.84
CA GLY A 365 -24.31 -9.70 -36.17
C GLY A 365 -25.56 -9.50 -37.06
N GLY A 366 -25.87 -10.45 -37.93
CA GLY A 366 -26.98 -10.35 -38.89
C GLY A 366 -26.70 -9.45 -40.09
N LYS A 367 -25.47 -8.97 -40.26
CA LYS A 367 -25.06 -8.10 -41.38
C LYS A 367 -24.17 -8.80 -42.37
N THR A 368 -24.23 -8.33 -43.59
CA THR A 368 -23.32 -8.73 -44.65
C THR A 368 -22.49 -7.53 -45.07
N ILE A 369 -21.16 -7.67 -45.04
CA ILE A 369 -20.21 -6.65 -45.42
C ILE A 369 -19.32 -7.22 -46.52
N HIS A 370 -19.29 -6.59 -47.68
CA HIS A 370 -18.45 -7.00 -48.77
C HIS A 370 -17.08 -6.31 -48.67
N LEU A 371 -16.13 -6.93 -47.98
CA LEU A 371 -14.79 -6.38 -47.69
C LEU A 371 -13.80 -6.64 -48.83
N GLY A 372 -14.10 -7.61 -49.74
CA GLY A 372 -13.16 -8.06 -50.76
C GLY A 372 -12.23 -9.17 -50.33
N THR A 373 -11.60 -9.82 -51.30
CA THR A 373 -10.71 -10.99 -51.07
C THR A 373 -9.50 -10.69 -50.16
N ASP A 374 -9.03 -9.46 -50.13
CA ASP A 374 -7.93 -9.05 -49.26
C ASP A 374 -8.27 -9.22 -47.77
N ALA A 375 -9.54 -9.03 -47.40
CA ALA A 375 -9.96 -9.22 -46.00
C ALA A 375 -9.98 -10.70 -45.62
N TRP A 376 -10.24 -11.63 -46.56
CA TRP A 376 -10.09 -13.06 -46.29
C TRP A 376 -8.60 -13.46 -46.20
N ASN A 377 -7.78 -12.91 -47.10
CA ASN A 377 -6.32 -13.18 -47.11
C ASN A 377 -5.62 -12.67 -45.84
N ASN A 378 -5.92 -11.45 -45.38
CA ASN A 378 -5.32 -10.77 -44.26
C ASN A 378 -6.36 -10.20 -43.28
N PRO A 379 -7.13 -11.03 -42.57
CA PRO A 379 -8.20 -10.54 -41.70
C PRO A 379 -7.74 -9.63 -40.59
N ALA A 380 -6.51 -9.80 -40.15
CA ALA A 380 -5.92 -8.98 -39.05
C ALA A 380 -5.92 -7.47 -39.39
N ASN A 381 -5.74 -7.10 -40.66
CA ASN A 381 -5.69 -5.70 -41.07
C ASN A 381 -7.07 -5.01 -41.00
N TRP A 382 -8.13 -5.80 -40.82
CA TRP A 382 -9.52 -5.34 -40.79
C TRP A 382 -10.08 -5.28 -39.36
N LEU A 383 -9.28 -5.65 -38.35
CA LEU A 383 -9.70 -5.60 -36.98
C LEU A 383 -9.61 -4.18 -36.39
N GLY A 384 -10.48 -3.90 -35.44
CA GLY A 384 -10.55 -2.60 -34.73
C GLY A 384 -11.24 -1.51 -35.52
N TRP A 385 -11.77 -1.81 -36.70
CA TRP A 385 -12.59 -0.91 -37.50
C TRP A 385 -14.08 -1.12 -37.23
N ASN A 386 -14.82 -0.01 -37.12
CA ASN A 386 -16.28 -0.05 -37.18
C ASN A 386 -16.74 0.18 -38.64
N TYR A 387 -17.55 -0.72 -39.14
CA TYR A 387 -18.03 -0.75 -40.51
C TYR A 387 -19.54 -0.46 -40.60
N LEU A 388 -19.93 0.49 -41.44
CA LEU A 388 -21.30 0.70 -41.89
C LEU A 388 -21.45 0.15 -43.32
N PRO A 389 -22.10 -1.01 -43.55
CA PRO A 389 -22.26 -1.55 -44.87
C PRO A 389 -23.35 -0.79 -45.67
N LEU A 390 -23.07 -0.51 -46.94
CA LEU A 390 -23.96 0.09 -47.92
C LEU A 390 -24.17 -0.96 -49.02
N ASN A 391 -25.06 -1.93 -48.77
CA ASN A 391 -25.27 -3.04 -49.65
C ASN A 391 -26.33 -2.69 -50.72
N SER A 392 -26.11 -3.14 -52.00
CA SER A 392 -27.00 -2.87 -53.10
C SER A 392 -27.40 -1.40 -53.15
N MET A 393 -26.38 -0.55 -53.26
CA MET A 393 -26.52 0.91 -53.18
C MET A 393 -27.63 1.39 -54.14
N ASN A 394 -28.39 2.35 -53.68
CA ASN A 394 -29.41 3.05 -54.43
C ASN A 394 -29.50 4.50 -53.99
N SER A 395 -30.37 5.29 -54.56
CA SER A 395 -30.50 6.73 -54.27
C SER A 395 -30.77 7.03 -52.79
N SER A 396 -31.37 6.10 -52.04
CA SER A 396 -31.60 6.30 -50.60
C SER A 396 -30.34 6.26 -49.76
N HIS A 397 -29.22 5.74 -50.29
CA HIS A 397 -27.94 5.74 -49.63
C HIS A 397 -27.13 7.02 -49.87
N ALA A 398 -27.49 7.84 -50.86
CA ALA A 398 -26.84 9.13 -51.09
C ALA A 398 -27.12 10.08 -49.91
N GLY A 399 -26.14 10.91 -49.54
CA GLY A 399 -26.26 11.86 -48.45
C GLY A 399 -24.98 12.05 -47.69
N ASN A 400 -25.00 12.86 -46.63
CA ASN A 400 -23.87 13.15 -45.77
C ASN A 400 -23.83 12.22 -44.54
N TYR A 401 -22.66 11.67 -44.26
CA TYR A 401 -22.48 10.71 -43.16
C TYR A 401 -21.41 11.15 -42.19
N LYS A 402 -21.65 10.90 -40.92
CA LYS A 402 -20.64 11.00 -39.83
C LYS A 402 -20.87 9.93 -38.78
N CYS A 403 -19.86 9.64 -38.01
CA CYS A 403 -19.90 8.69 -36.91
C CYS A 403 -19.60 9.36 -35.58
N VAL A 404 -20.42 9.11 -34.56
CA VAL A 404 -20.15 9.51 -33.17
C VAL A 404 -19.66 8.27 -32.42
N ALA A 405 -18.47 8.35 -31.84
CA ALA A 405 -17.86 7.34 -30.98
C ALA A 405 -17.99 7.78 -29.53
N THR A 406 -18.59 6.95 -28.68
CA THR A 406 -18.88 7.30 -27.28
C THR A 406 -18.32 6.24 -26.34
N SER A 407 -17.61 6.67 -25.29
CA SER A 407 -17.22 5.88 -24.13
C SER A 407 -17.83 6.47 -22.87
N SER A 408 -17.58 5.84 -21.70
CA SER A 408 -17.99 6.43 -20.40
C SER A 408 -17.23 7.72 -20.06
N PHE A 409 -16.17 8.05 -20.80
CA PHE A 409 -15.37 9.27 -20.57
C PHE A 409 -15.62 10.38 -21.58
N GLY A 410 -16.65 10.23 -22.43
CA GLY A 410 -17.04 11.24 -23.39
C GLY A 410 -17.21 10.68 -24.80
N SER A 411 -17.44 11.57 -25.77
CA SER A 411 -17.65 11.23 -27.17
C SER A 411 -16.81 12.10 -28.09
N ALA A 412 -16.52 11.56 -29.28
CA ALA A 412 -15.93 12.27 -30.40
C ALA A 412 -16.78 12.05 -31.64
N THR A 413 -16.75 13.00 -32.56
CA THR A 413 -17.47 12.92 -33.86
C THR A 413 -16.43 12.92 -34.98
N SER A 414 -16.62 12.05 -35.98
CA SER A 414 -15.78 12.00 -37.18
C SER A 414 -16.03 13.23 -38.06
N ASP A 415 -15.17 13.40 -39.03
CA ASP A 415 -15.43 14.27 -40.17
C ASP A 415 -16.71 13.84 -40.88
N GLU A 416 -17.41 14.79 -41.48
CA GLU A 416 -18.58 14.54 -42.32
C GLU A 416 -18.11 14.24 -43.74
N ILE A 417 -18.63 13.18 -44.34
CA ILE A 417 -18.31 12.73 -45.70
C ILE A 417 -19.58 12.60 -46.55
N THR A 418 -19.39 12.62 -47.84
CA THR A 418 -20.50 12.50 -48.83
C THR A 418 -20.49 11.13 -49.48
N VAL A 419 -21.66 10.53 -49.54
CA VAL A 419 -21.93 9.32 -50.35
C VAL A 419 -22.74 9.73 -51.56
N ASN A 420 -22.16 9.57 -52.71
CA ASN A 420 -22.83 9.78 -54.04
C ASN A 420 -23.20 8.47 -54.65
N VAL A 421 -24.42 8.37 -55.16
CA VAL A 421 -24.89 7.20 -55.88
C VAL A 421 -25.36 7.58 -57.27
N THR A 422 -24.71 7.02 -58.25
CA THR A 422 -25.10 7.20 -59.67
C THR A 422 -25.90 5.99 -60.17
N SER A 423 -26.90 6.23 -60.94
CA SER A 423 -27.66 5.20 -61.60
C SER A 423 -27.50 5.28 -63.11
N PRO A 424 -27.19 4.17 -63.81
CA PRO A 424 -27.19 4.17 -65.26
C PRO A 424 -28.59 4.52 -65.81
N PRO A 425 -28.67 5.12 -66.98
CA PRO A 425 -29.96 5.42 -67.61
C PRO A 425 -30.79 4.14 -67.84
N HIS A 426 -32.04 4.21 -67.46
CA HIS A 426 -33.00 3.16 -67.72
C HIS A 426 -34.31 3.79 -68.26
N ILE A 427 -34.78 3.34 -69.42
CA ILE A 427 -36.07 3.79 -69.98
C ILE A 427 -37.18 3.13 -69.21
N THR A 428 -38.03 3.92 -68.55
CA THR A 428 -39.21 3.43 -67.81
C THR A 428 -40.49 3.39 -68.61
N LYS A 429 -40.53 4.25 -69.67
CA LYS A 429 -41.66 4.24 -70.60
C LYS A 429 -41.10 4.46 -71.99
N GLN A 430 -41.40 3.51 -72.89
CA GLN A 430 -41.02 3.57 -74.31
C GLN A 430 -41.95 4.53 -75.07
N PRO A 431 -41.45 5.18 -76.17
CA PRO A 431 -42.32 5.96 -77.09
C PRO A 431 -43.29 5.05 -77.74
N GLU A 432 -44.51 5.59 -77.97
CA GLU A 432 -45.61 4.88 -78.61
C GLU A 432 -45.71 5.22 -80.10
N ASP A 433 -46.24 4.30 -80.88
CA ASP A 433 -46.48 4.53 -82.27
C ASP A 433 -47.60 5.59 -82.47
N ILE A 434 -47.37 6.56 -83.38
CA ILE A 434 -48.29 7.66 -83.60
C ILE A 434 -48.65 7.71 -85.08
N SER A 435 -49.96 7.79 -85.36
CA SER A 435 -50.50 8.04 -86.68
C SER A 435 -51.16 9.44 -86.74
N VAL A 436 -50.67 10.29 -87.65
CA VAL A 436 -51.19 11.65 -87.81
C VAL A 436 -51.54 11.99 -89.24
N VAL A 437 -52.53 12.84 -89.45
CA VAL A 437 -52.90 13.36 -90.78
C VAL A 437 -51.85 14.39 -91.22
N LYS A 438 -51.50 14.41 -92.50
CA LYS A 438 -50.54 15.38 -93.09
C LYS A 438 -50.91 16.79 -92.71
N GLY A 439 -49.91 17.51 -92.17
CA GLY A 439 -49.98 18.89 -91.66
C GLY A 439 -50.17 19.03 -90.15
N ASN A 440 -50.50 17.93 -89.45
CA ASN A 440 -50.58 17.95 -87.97
C ASN A 440 -49.26 17.61 -87.31
N SER A 441 -49.16 18.00 -86.07
CA SER A 441 -47.97 17.73 -85.24
C SER A 441 -48.05 16.35 -84.63
N ALA A 442 -46.91 15.66 -84.52
CA ALA A 442 -46.73 14.45 -83.78
C ALA A 442 -45.73 14.67 -82.65
N THR A 443 -46.00 14.14 -81.45
CA THR A 443 -45.14 14.24 -80.31
C THR A 443 -44.83 12.86 -79.79
N PHE A 444 -43.54 12.47 -79.78
CA PHE A 444 -43.07 11.29 -79.13
C PHE A 444 -42.57 11.62 -77.69
N THR A 445 -42.93 10.78 -76.72
CA THR A 445 -42.55 10.94 -75.35
C THR A 445 -41.83 9.67 -74.88
N VAL A 446 -40.69 9.88 -74.14
CA VAL A 446 -39.99 8.79 -73.46
C VAL A 446 -39.85 9.18 -72.00
N GLU A 447 -40.03 8.25 -71.06
CA GLU A 447 -39.71 8.46 -69.68
C GLU A 447 -38.51 7.57 -69.36
N ALA A 448 -37.57 8.14 -68.60
CA ALA A 448 -36.39 7.42 -68.18
C ALA A 448 -36.00 7.79 -66.73
N SER A 449 -35.30 6.88 -66.07
CA SER A 449 -34.69 7.09 -64.75
C SER A 449 -33.16 6.92 -64.84
N GLY A 450 -32.41 7.63 -64.02
CA GLY A 450 -30.93 7.60 -64.00
C GLY A 450 -30.35 8.93 -63.52
N THR A 451 -29.02 9.00 -63.38
CA THR A 451 -28.33 10.18 -62.89
C THR A 451 -27.66 10.91 -64.05
N GLY A 452 -27.81 12.23 -64.17
CA GLY A 452 -27.13 13.06 -65.19
C GLY A 452 -27.50 12.66 -66.63
N MET A 453 -28.76 12.30 -66.85
CA MET A 453 -29.23 11.81 -68.15
C MET A 453 -29.22 12.92 -69.18
N THR A 454 -28.89 12.57 -70.40
CA THR A 454 -29.08 13.35 -71.59
C THR A 454 -29.94 12.53 -72.61
N PHE A 455 -30.76 13.21 -73.36
CA PHE A 455 -31.58 12.60 -74.38
C PHE A 455 -31.14 13.01 -75.76
N GLN A 456 -31.30 12.15 -76.72
CA GLN A 456 -31.08 12.48 -78.12
C GLN A 456 -31.96 11.63 -78.98
N TRP A 457 -32.92 12.25 -79.74
CA TRP A 457 -33.77 11.56 -80.62
C TRP A 457 -33.09 11.28 -81.97
N ARG A 458 -33.46 10.18 -82.55
CA ARG A 458 -32.97 9.73 -83.85
C ARG A 458 -34.20 9.38 -84.80
N LYS A 459 -34.07 9.73 -86.04
CA LYS A 459 -34.99 9.25 -87.12
C LYS A 459 -34.18 8.40 -88.08
N ASP A 460 -34.64 7.17 -88.34
CA ASP A 460 -33.95 6.22 -89.23
C ASP A 460 -32.44 6.12 -88.93
N GLY A 461 -32.08 6.11 -87.66
CA GLY A 461 -30.72 6.01 -87.14
C GLY A 461 -29.93 7.37 -87.14
N THR A 462 -30.45 8.41 -87.77
CA THR A 462 -29.82 9.74 -87.89
C THR A 462 -30.26 10.61 -86.75
N LEU A 463 -29.26 11.39 -86.12
CA LEU A 463 -29.54 12.36 -85.09
C LEU A 463 -30.48 13.47 -85.56
N ILE A 464 -31.52 13.79 -84.78
CA ILE A 464 -32.36 14.93 -85.00
C ILE A 464 -31.73 16.14 -84.26
N SER A 465 -31.17 17.13 -84.94
CA SER A 465 -30.53 18.27 -84.36
C SER A 465 -31.47 19.06 -83.44
N GLY A 466 -31.04 19.32 -82.19
CA GLY A 466 -31.83 20.04 -81.19
C GLY A 466 -32.96 19.25 -80.54
N ALA A 467 -33.14 17.98 -80.85
CA ALA A 467 -34.09 17.11 -80.13
C ALA A 467 -33.40 16.35 -78.98
N THR A 468 -33.22 17.05 -77.88
CA THR A 468 -32.56 16.57 -76.65
C THR A 468 -33.47 16.52 -75.47
#